data_72912af267b17467ffcfdb7e9b106a5c
#
_entry.id   72912af267b17467ffcfdb7e9b106a5c
#
_cell.length_a   1.000
_cell.length_b   1.000
_cell.length_c   1.000
_cell.angle_alpha   90.00
_cell.angle_beta   90.00
_cell.angle_gamma   90.00
#
_symmetry.space_group_name_H-M   'P 1'
#
loop_
_entity.id
_entity.type
_entity.pdbx_description
1 polymer ?
#
loop_
_entity_poly.entity_id
_entity_poly.type
_entity_poly.pdbx_seq_one_letter_code
_entity_poly.pdbx_strand_id
1 'polypeptide(L)'
;TADVAATFNWGSSAYTGNMVVTNFDDKNPIVSNAGFTSFNVNLNSNNANTYTGTSTTTIQNGWSGGAAVKGALYGGNTVDESGGRINVSLHKNGALNESGANDFYVAEGIYLLD
;
A
#
# COMPACT_ATOMS: atom_id res chain seq x y z
N THR A 1 -1.66 8.18 10.55
CA THR A 1 -1.44 9.03 9.36
C THR A 1 -0.25 8.50 8.57
N ALA A 2 -0.20 8.88 7.32
CA ALA A 2 0.90 8.52 6.44
C ALA A 2 0.99 9.54 5.30
N ASP A 3 2.17 9.61 4.69
CA ASP A 3 2.37 10.41 3.49
C ASP A 3 2.41 9.46 2.29
N VAL A 4 1.68 9.78 1.24
CA VAL A 4 1.56 8.95 0.05
C VAL A 4 1.97 9.75 -1.18
N ALA A 5 2.84 9.18 -1.98
CA ALA A 5 3.24 9.75 -3.26
C ALA A 5 3.24 8.65 -4.32
N ALA A 6 2.82 8.97 -5.52
CA ALA A 6 2.78 8.00 -6.61
C ALA A 6 3.25 8.62 -7.91
N THR A 7 3.91 7.81 -8.72
CA THR A 7 4.30 8.15 -10.10
C THR A 7 3.73 7.09 -11.03
N PHE A 8 3.32 7.52 -12.23
CA PHE A 8 2.74 6.63 -13.23
C PHE A 8 3.54 6.71 -14.53
N ASN A 9 3.72 5.57 -15.16
CA ASN A 9 4.35 5.42 -16.46
C ASN A 9 3.30 4.97 -17.48
N TRP A 10 3.05 5.81 -18.47
CA TRP A 10 1.98 5.57 -19.43
C TRP A 10 2.49 4.76 -20.61
N GLY A 11 1.77 3.69 -20.95
CA GLY A 11 2.00 2.91 -22.15
C GLY A 11 0.90 3.18 -23.17
N SER A 12 0.91 2.42 -24.28
CA SER A 12 -0.06 2.60 -25.36
C SER A 12 -1.45 2.07 -25.00
N SER A 13 -1.53 1.03 -24.16
CA SER A 13 -2.81 0.41 -23.79
C SER A 13 -2.91 0.09 -22.30
N ALA A 14 -1.83 0.32 -21.56
CA ALA A 14 -1.78 0.05 -20.13
C ALA A 14 -0.81 1.02 -19.49
N TYR A 15 -0.87 1.11 -18.18
CA TYR A 15 0.10 1.89 -17.42
C TYR A 15 0.55 1.12 -16.19
N THR A 16 1.71 1.50 -15.70
CA THR A 16 2.24 1.01 -14.41
C THR A 16 2.53 2.21 -13.54
N GLY A 17 2.72 1.96 -12.27
CA GLY A 17 3.06 3.01 -11.34
C GLY A 17 3.84 2.49 -10.16
N ASN A 18 4.33 3.43 -9.39
CA ASN A 18 4.99 3.15 -8.13
C ASN A 18 4.46 4.11 -7.08
N MET A 19 4.04 3.56 -5.96
CA MET A 19 3.58 4.33 -4.82
C MET A 19 4.59 4.19 -3.69
N VAL A 20 4.90 5.31 -3.05
CA VAL A 20 5.75 5.32 -1.86
C VAL A 20 4.90 5.82 -0.71
N VAL A 21 4.84 5.04 0.35
CA VAL A 21 4.15 5.41 1.59
C VAL A 21 5.21 5.57 2.66
N THR A 22 5.18 6.71 3.35
CA THR A 22 6.11 7.02 4.43
C THR A 22 5.35 7.43 5.69
N ASN A 23 6.00 7.29 6.82
CA ASN A 23 5.41 7.62 8.13
C ASN A 23 4.12 6.86 8.42
N PHE A 24 4.02 5.62 7.90
CA PHE A 24 2.82 4.81 8.10
C PHE A 24 2.82 4.27 9.53
N ASP A 25 1.86 4.74 10.32
CA ASP A 25 1.61 4.31 11.71
C ASP A 25 2.92 4.10 12.50
N ASP A 26 3.83 5.05 12.36
CA ASP A 26 5.21 4.94 12.81
C ASP A 26 5.38 4.86 14.33
N LYS A 27 4.32 5.12 15.08
CA LYS A 27 4.30 4.97 16.54
C LYS A 27 3.81 3.60 17.00
N ASN A 28 3.30 2.78 16.08
CA ASN A 28 2.87 1.43 16.41
C ASN A 28 4.10 0.50 16.46
N PRO A 29 4.34 -0.18 17.59
CA PRO A 29 5.55 -1.00 17.73
C PRO A 29 5.59 -2.21 16.79
N ILE A 30 4.46 -2.76 16.40
CA ILE A 30 4.43 -3.87 15.43
C ILE A 30 4.90 -3.38 14.07
N VAL A 31 4.35 -2.26 13.58
CA VAL A 31 4.71 -1.69 12.30
C VAL A 31 6.18 -1.30 12.26
N SER A 32 6.64 -0.66 13.31
CA SER A 32 8.05 -0.25 13.43
C SER A 32 8.98 -1.47 13.46
N ASN A 33 8.65 -2.48 14.24
CA ASN A 33 9.47 -3.69 14.38
C ASN A 33 9.50 -4.49 13.06
N ALA A 34 8.39 -4.53 12.35
CA ALA A 34 8.30 -5.22 11.05
C ALA A 34 9.04 -4.47 9.92
N GLY A 35 9.51 -3.24 10.19
CA GLY A 35 10.17 -2.43 9.18
C GLY A 35 9.20 -1.90 8.12
N PHE A 36 7.95 -1.63 8.52
CA PHE A 36 6.90 -1.29 7.57
C PHE A 36 6.32 0.11 7.78
N THR A 37 7.08 1.00 8.40
CA THR A 37 6.69 2.41 8.50
C THR A 37 6.87 3.16 7.18
N SER A 38 7.66 2.62 6.27
CA SER A 38 7.79 3.10 4.90
C SER A 38 7.79 1.91 3.98
N PHE A 39 7.03 1.98 2.89
CA PHE A 39 6.99 0.87 1.94
C PHE A 39 6.65 1.35 0.53
N ASN A 40 7.02 0.52 -0.44
CA ASN A 40 6.78 0.75 -1.86
C ASN A 40 5.73 -0.23 -2.37
N VAL A 41 4.88 0.24 -3.28
CA VAL A 41 3.84 -0.56 -3.91
C VAL A 41 3.98 -0.43 -5.42
N ASN A 42 4.09 -1.55 -6.12
CA ASN A 42 4.03 -1.56 -7.58
C ASN A 42 2.57 -1.57 -8.00
N LEU A 43 2.21 -0.66 -8.88
CA LEU A 43 0.84 -0.49 -9.37
C LEU A 43 0.74 -0.94 -10.82
N ASN A 44 -0.35 -1.63 -11.14
CA ASN A 44 -0.64 -2.08 -12.49
C ASN A 44 -2.08 -1.73 -12.84
N SER A 45 -2.28 -1.21 -14.04
CA SER A 45 -3.63 -0.90 -14.52
C SER A 45 -4.45 -2.17 -14.72
N ASN A 46 -5.70 -2.13 -14.31
CA ASN A 46 -6.70 -3.15 -14.62
C ASN A 46 -7.45 -2.77 -15.92
N ASN A 47 -7.66 -1.48 -16.09
CA ASN A 47 -8.29 -0.87 -17.25
C ASN A 47 -7.82 0.58 -17.32
N ALA A 48 -8.45 1.39 -18.18
CA ALA A 48 -8.03 2.78 -18.37
C ALA A 48 -8.08 3.63 -17.10
N ASN A 49 -8.94 3.28 -16.15
CA ASN A 49 -9.25 4.15 -15.01
C ASN A 49 -8.88 3.58 -13.65
N THR A 50 -8.64 2.27 -13.54
CA THR A 50 -8.39 1.65 -12.24
C THR A 50 -7.07 0.90 -12.21
N TYR A 51 -6.52 0.77 -11.02
CA TYR A 51 -5.27 0.03 -10.81
C TYR A 51 -5.31 -0.72 -9.49
N THR A 52 -4.44 -1.72 -9.39
CA THR A 52 -4.18 -2.45 -8.15
C THR A 52 -2.69 -2.61 -7.95
N GLY A 53 -2.30 -2.92 -6.74
CA GLY A 53 -0.90 -3.19 -6.45
C GLY A 53 -0.70 -3.87 -5.11
N THR A 54 0.49 -4.40 -4.93
CA THR A 54 0.94 -5.00 -3.68
C THR A 54 2.31 -4.46 -3.33
N SER A 55 2.62 -4.43 -2.05
CA SER A 55 3.89 -3.91 -1.57
C SER A 55 5.04 -4.84 -1.95
N THR A 56 6.20 -4.23 -2.21
CA THR A 56 7.43 -4.92 -2.56
C THR A 56 8.48 -4.85 -1.45
N THR A 57 8.22 -4.08 -0.41
CA THR A 57 9.14 -3.88 0.70
C THR A 57 9.26 -5.16 1.53
N THR A 58 10.49 -5.55 1.84
CA THR A 58 10.76 -6.71 2.68
C THR A 58 10.32 -6.43 4.12
N ILE A 59 9.59 -7.37 4.70
CA ILE A 59 9.13 -7.30 6.09
C ILE A 59 10.14 -8.03 6.97
N GLN A 60 10.45 -7.45 8.12
CA GLN A 60 11.57 -7.83 8.97
C GLN A 60 11.12 -8.44 10.29
N ASN A 61 12.10 -8.98 11.01
CA ASN A 61 11.98 -9.38 12.43
C ASN A 61 10.91 -10.43 12.69
N GLY A 62 10.77 -11.39 11.76
CA GLY A 62 9.85 -12.50 11.95
C GLY A 62 8.39 -12.18 11.63
N TRP A 63 8.16 -11.08 10.93
CA TRP A 63 6.83 -10.68 10.46
C TRP A 63 6.66 -10.97 8.98
N SER A 64 5.41 -11.16 8.56
CA SER A 64 5.02 -11.38 7.17
C SER A 64 3.75 -10.61 6.84
N GLY A 65 3.40 -10.55 5.57
CA GLY A 65 2.23 -9.83 5.09
C GLY A 65 2.62 -8.73 4.13
N GLY A 66 1.90 -7.64 4.16
CA GLY A 66 2.18 -6.50 3.31
C GLY A 66 0.99 -5.59 3.13
N ALA A 67 1.07 -4.75 2.11
CA ALA A 67 0.02 -3.81 1.75
C ALA A 67 -0.55 -4.16 0.39
N ALA A 68 -1.85 -3.90 0.23
CA ALA A 68 -2.54 -4.00 -1.04
C ALA A 68 -3.24 -2.67 -1.31
N VAL A 69 -3.22 -2.25 -2.57
CA VAL A 69 -3.77 -0.97 -3.01
C VAL A 69 -4.79 -1.21 -4.11
N LYS A 70 -5.92 -0.51 -4.02
CA LYS A 70 -6.90 -0.40 -5.10
C LYS A 70 -7.20 1.06 -5.30
N GLY A 71 -7.10 1.54 -6.52
CA GLY A 71 -7.32 2.95 -6.80
C GLY A 71 -7.84 3.21 -8.18
N ALA A 72 -8.10 4.48 -8.44
CA ALA A 72 -8.62 4.96 -9.71
C ALA A 72 -8.00 6.29 -10.07
N LEU A 73 -8.04 6.59 -11.36
CA LEU A 73 -7.57 7.84 -11.93
C LEU A 73 -8.77 8.70 -12.32
N TYR A 74 -8.67 9.99 -12.07
CA TYR A 74 -9.73 10.95 -12.34
C TYR A 74 -9.16 12.12 -13.15
N GLY A 75 -9.98 12.84 -13.88
CA GLY A 75 -9.52 14.07 -14.50
C GLY A 75 -9.91 14.27 -15.96
N GLY A 76 -10.98 13.68 -16.45
CA GLY A 76 -11.45 13.95 -17.82
C GLY A 76 -10.42 13.65 -18.88
N ASN A 77 -10.09 14.64 -19.71
CA ASN A 77 -9.13 14.48 -20.80
C ASN A 77 -7.67 14.46 -20.31
N THR A 78 -7.43 14.98 -19.11
CA THR A 78 -6.12 14.99 -18.48
C THR A 78 -6.24 14.34 -17.12
N VAL A 79 -5.44 13.30 -16.87
CA VAL A 79 -5.43 12.66 -15.56
C VAL A 79 -4.56 13.48 -14.64
N ASP A 80 -5.16 14.12 -13.65
CA ASP A 80 -4.44 14.92 -12.67
C ASP A 80 -4.77 14.56 -11.23
N GLU A 81 -5.64 13.56 -11.01
CA GLU A 81 -5.99 13.12 -9.67
C GLU A 81 -6.04 11.60 -9.60
N SER A 82 -5.70 11.07 -8.45
CA SER A 82 -5.79 9.64 -8.16
C SER A 82 -6.24 9.46 -6.72
N GLY A 83 -6.98 8.41 -6.47
CA GLY A 83 -7.42 8.08 -5.13
C GLY A 83 -7.78 6.63 -4.99
N GLY A 84 -7.82 6.16 -3.76
CA GLY A 84 -8.15 4.76 -3.49
C GLY A 84 -7.97 4.40 -2.04
N ARG A 85 -7.75 3.11 -1.81
CA ARG A 85 -7.55 2.59 -0.47
C ARG A 85 -6.31 1.73 -0.39
N ILE A 86 -5.72 1.73 0.81
CA ILE A 86 -4.57 0.90 1.16
C ILE A 86 -5.00 0.01 2.32
N ASN A 87 -4.80 -1.30 2.16
CA ASN A 87 -4.99 -2.27 3.24
C ASN A 87 -3.63 -2.81 3.64
N VAL A 88 -3.32 -2.76 4.92
CA VAL A 88 -2.08 -3.32 5.46
C VAL A 88 -2.44 -4.45 6.41
N SER A 89 -1.80 -5.59 6.22
CA SER A 89 -1.98 -6.76 7.08
C SER A 89 -0.61 -7.35 7.38
N LEU A 90 -0.26 -7.39 8.65
CA LEU A 90 0.99 -7.99 9.11
C LEU A 90 0.67 -9.07 10.12
N HIS A 91 1.43 -10.16 10.09
CA HIS A 91 1.30 -11.23 11.05
C HIS A 91 2.66 -11.78 11.42
N LYS A 92 2.76 -12.27 12.64
CA LYS A 92 3.99 -12.91 13.11
C LYS A 92 4.11 -14.28 12.46
N ASN A 93 5.33 -14.61 12.02
CA ASN A 93 5.58 -15.90 11.38
C ASN A 93 5.21 -17.04 12.32
N GLY A 94 4.43 -18.01 11.80
CA GLY A 94 3.94 -19.13 12.60
C GLY A 94 2.63 -18.88 13.32
N ALA A 95 2.08 -17.67 13.29
CA ALA A 95 0.77 -17.39 13.84
C ALA A 95 -0.32 -18.07 13.01
N LEU A 96 -1.22 -18.79 13.65
CA LEU A 96 -2.22 -19.61 12.96
C LEU A 96 -3.58 -18.94 12.86
N ASN A 97 -3.84 -17.95 13.73
CA ASN A 97 -5.11 -17.23 13.76
C ASN A 97 -4.93 -15.90 14.49
N GLU A 98 -5.97 -15.09 14.53
CA GLU A 98 -5.94 -13.76 15.12
C GLU A 98 -6.20 -13.75 16.62
N SER A 99 -5.90 -14.83 17.33
CA SER A 99 -6.16 -14.93 18.75
C SER A 99 -5.16 -14.17 19.61
N GLY A 100 -3.96 -13.90 19.11
CA GLY A 100 -2.94 -13.16 19.85
C GLY A 100 -2.93 -11.69 19.43
N ALA A 101 -3.24 -10.78 20.35
CA ALA A 101 -3.33 -9.35 20.06
C ALA A 101 -2.01 -8.74 19.57
N ASN A 102 -0.87 -9.37 19.93
CA ASN A 102 0.46 -8.88 19.54
C ASN A 102 1.05 -9.60 18.34
N ASP A 103 0.27 -10.51 17.73
CA ASP A 103 0.74 -11.31 16.59
C ASP A 103 0.15 -10.86 15.26
N PHE A 104 -0.76 -9.90 15.28
CA PHE A 104 -1.44 -9.41 14.09
C PHE A 104 -1.60 -7.90 14.12
N TYR A 105 -1.52 -7.32 12.94
CA TYR A 105 -1.79 -5.90 12.72
C TYR A 105 -2.58 -5.77 11.43
N VAL A 106 -3.68 -5.04 11.49
CA VAL A 106 -4.51 -4.77 10.30
C VAL A 106 -4.88 -3.29 10.32
N ALA A 107 -4.72 -2.64 9.19
CA ALA A 107 -5.13 -1.26 9.02
C ALA A 107 -5.68 -1.05 7.63
N GLU A 108 -6.59 -0.09 7.50
CA GLU A 108 -7.13 0.33 6.22
C GLU A 108 -7.17 1.85 6.20
N GLY A 109 -6.76 2.42 5.08
CA GLY A 109 -6.78 3.86 4.89
C GLY A 109 -7.20 4.23 3.49
N ILE A 110 -7.62 5.48 3.32
CA ILE A 110 -7.91 6.04 2.00
C ILE A 110 -6.90 7.13 1.70
N TYR A 111 -6.65 7.34 0.41
CA TYR A 111 -5.74 8.38 -0.04
C TYR A 111 -6.33 9.12 -1.23
N LEU A 112 -5.91 10.36 -1.38
CA LEU A 112 -6.24 11.20 -2.53
C LEU A 112 -4.97 11.94 -2.93
N LEU A 113 -4.64 11.87 -4.21
CA LEU A 113 -3.45 12.50 -4.79
C LEU A 113 -3.87 13.46 -5.90
N ASP A 114 -3.26 14.62 -5.89
CA ASP A 114 -3.43 15.62 -6.97
C ASP A 114 -2.42 15.40 -8.08
#